data_d962f29824e99d83f1b68cc0ec03b80f
#
_entry.id   d962f29824e99d83f1b68cc0ec03b80f
#
_cell.length_a   1.000
_cell.length_b   1.000
_cell.length_c   1.000
_cell.angle_alpha   90.00
_cell.angle_beta   90.00
_cell.angle_gamma   90.00
#
_symmetry.space_group_name_H-M   'P 1'
#
loop_
_entity.id
_entity.type
_entity.pdbx_description
1 polymer ?
#
loop_
_entity_poly.entity_id
_entity_poly.type
_entity_poly.pdbx_seq_one_letter_code
_entity_poly.pdbx_strand_id
1 'polypeptide(L)'
;MTHATHRQERDQWSILAWVVVAASLFALMVAAPSRSLASSDELTTEDKKLLAKGELVMKPKNEQRGAYKLFGGQSWQIIDVPASEAWQALKNLSGYKNFIPLATESDVSNQVGKEADVAMRQQWGPIDVKYVLQTTLEAERGAVVFRVDHSKDHDIRAGWGFFRVRPYKNDRTLVSFGALVDIGDGVFVSIVRPAVRKDLLRIPYFFKKHLEAERVGAQVAVD
;
A
#
# COMPACT_ATOMS: atom_id res chain seq x y z
N MET A 1 -52.39 46.43 31.68
CA MET A 1 -51.02 45.93 31.80
C MET A 1 -51.00 44.46 31.48
N THR A 2 -51.03 44.03 30.22
CA THR A 2 -50.91 42.59 29.81
C THR A 2 -50.61 42.53 28.32
N HIS A 3 -49.35 42.76 27.92
CA HIS A 3 -48.93 42.55 26.54
C HIS A 3 -47.40 42.27 26.39
N ALA A 4 -46.79 41.51 27.32
CA ALA A 4 -45.36 41.30 27.22
C ALA A 4 -44.90 39.80 27.23
N THR A 5 -45.80 38.84 27.33
CA THR A 5 -45.41 37.44 27.50
C THR A 5 -45.49 36.55 26.25
N HIS A 6 -46.04 37.05 25.14
CA HIS A 6 -46.24 36.19 23.95
C HIS A 6 -45.13 36.28 22.88
N ARG A 7 -44.10 37.13 23.03
CA ARG A 7 -43.05 37.32 22.07
C ARG A 7 -41.80 36.42 22.32
N GLN A 8 -41.64 35.97 23.56
CA GLN A 8 -40.43 35.24 23.99
C GLN A 8 -40.48 33.73 23.70
N GLU A 9 -41.70 33.16 23.55
CA GLU A 9 -41.82 31.73 23.26
C GLU A 9 -41.57 31.36 21.78
N ARG A 10 -41.81 32.28 20.84
CA ARG A 10 -41.60 32.02 19.39
C ARG A 10 -40.12 31.92 18.99
N ASP A 11 -39.25 32.62 19.69
CA ASP A 11 -37.84 32.64 19.37
C ASP A 11 -37.09 31.39 19.86
N GLN A 12 -37.60 30.74 20.92
CA GLN A 12 -36.97 29.48 21.38
C GLN A 12 -37.25 28.28 20.48
N TRP A 13 -38.38 28.22 19.80
CA TRP A 13 -38.71 27.12 18.88
C TRP A 13 -37.96 27.21 17.56
N SER A 14 -37.60 28.41 17.10
CA SER A 14 -36.81 28.60 15.91
C SER A 14 -35.35 28.19 16.09
N ILE A 15 -34.75 28.40 17.27
CA ILE A 15 -33.38 28.02 17.58
C ILE A 15 -33.26 26.50 17.72
N LEU A 16 -34.24 25.82 18.34
CA LEU A 16 -34.24 24.35 18.41
C LEU A 16 -34.41 23.66 17.05
N ALA A 17 -35.19 24.24 16.15
CA ALA A 17 -35.33 23.69 14.78
C ALA A 17 -34.07 23.77 13.96
N TRP A 18 -33.26 24.81 14.11
CA TRP A 18 -31.98 24.96 13.42
C TRP A 18 -30.87 24.05 13.97
N VAL A 19 -30.87 23.74 15.26
CA VAL A 19 -29.91 22.84 15.89
C VAL A 19 -30.16 21.39 15.46
N VAL A 20 -31.41 20.97 15.29
CA VAL A 20 -31.75 19.60 14.86
C VAL A 20 -31.42 19.40 13.37
N VAL A 21 -31.58 20.42 12.51
CA VAL A 21 -31.23 20.34 11.08
C VAL A 21 -29.71 20.34 10.87
N ALA A 22 -28.96 21.09 11.70
CA ALA A 22 -27.50 21.11 11.63
C ALA A 22 -26.88 19.78 12.09
N ALA A 23 -27.46 19.10 13.09
CA ALA A 23 -27.00 17.81 13.58
C ALA A 23 -27.25 16.67 12.56
N SER A 24 -28.33 16.76 11.76
CA SER A 24 -28.67 15.75 10.75
C SER A 24 -27.80 15.82 9.50
N LEU A 25 -27.21 16.97 9.19
CA LEU A 25 -26.30 17.17 8.04
C LEU A 25 -24.85 16.72 8.34
N PHE A 26 -24.47 16.66 9.62
CA PHE A 26 -23.11 16.22 10.00
C PHE A 26 -22.96 14.69 10.07
N ALA A 27 -24.05 13.94 10.18
CA ALA A 27 -24.04 12.48 10.25
C ALA A 27 -23.90 11.79 8.88
N LEU A 28 -24.05 12.51 7.76
CA LEU A 28 -23.94 11.94 6.40
C LEU A 28 -22.55 12.03 5.78
N MET A 29 -21.55 12.58 6.47
CA MET A 29 -20.19 12.78 5.91
C MET A 29 -19.15 11.75 6.36
N VAL A 30 -19.51 10.68 7.05
CA VAL A 30 -18.53 9.70 7.58
C VAL A 30 -18.63 8.31 6.93
N ALA A 31 -19.38 8.17 5.86
CA ALA A 31 -19.36 6.92 5.08
C ALA A 31 -18.84 7.17 3.67
N ALA A 32 -17.61 7.68 3.55
CA ALA A 32 -16.86 7.43 2.33
C ALA A 32 -16.50 5.94 2.36
N PRO A 33 -17.04 5.10 1.45
CA PRO A 33 -16.58 3.74 1.37
C PRO A 33 -15.10 3.83 1.04
N SER A 34 -14.25 3.35 1.95
CA SER A 34 -12.88 3.02 1.62
C SER A 34 -12.98 2.05 0.43
N ARG A 35 -12.91 2.57 -0.78
CA ARG A 35 -12.77 1.76 -1.98
C ARG A 35 -11.45 1.04 -1.82
N SER A 36 -11.56 -0.11 -1.17
CA SER A 36 -10.50 -1.08 -1.06
C SER A 36 -9.89 -1.26 -2.45
N LEU A 37 -8.57 -1.07 -2.56
CA LEU A 37 -7.78 -1.56 -3.70
C LEU A 37 -7.94 -3.08 -3.90
N ALA A 38 -8.64 -3.74 -3.00
CA ALA A 38 -9.06 -5.14 -3.04
C ALA A 38 -10.29 -5.42 -3.93
N SER A 39 -10.74 -4.48 -4.76
CA SER A 39 -11.59 -4.82 -5.88
C SER A 39 -10.77 -5.68 -6.82
N SER A 40 -10.78 -6.97 -6.54
CA SER A 40 -10.59 -8.11 -7.41
C SER A 40 -10.31 -7.74 -8.89
N ASP A 41 -9.07 -7.44 -9.22
CA ASP A 41 -8.58 -7.90 -10.50
C ASP A 41 -8.51 -9.41 -10.34
N GLU A 42 -9.63 -10.06 -10.62
CA GLU A 42 -9.73 -11.51 -10.51
C GLU A 42 -8.69 -12.11 -11.44
N LEU A 43 -7.83 -12.94 -10.85
CA LEU A 43 -6.90 -13.75 -11.61
C LEU A 43 -7.72 -14.61 -12.58
N THR A 44 -7.47 -14.46 -13.85
CA THR A 44 -8.07 -15.28 -14.89
C THR A 44 -7.63 -16.74 -14.75
N THR A 45 -8.29 -17.66 -15.44
CA THR A 45 -7.85 -19.06 -15.47
C THR A 45 -6.42 -19.18 -16.01
N GLU A 46 -6.05 -18.34 -16.97
CA GLU A 46 -4.70 -18.35 -17.54
C GLU A 46 -3.67 -17.80 -16.52
N ASP A 47 -3.99 -16.71 -15.83
CA ASP A 47 -3.14 -16.20 -14.74
C ASP A 47 -2.88 -17.28 -13.68
N LYS A 48 -3.91 -18.04 -13.30
CA LYS A 48 -3.79 -19.15 -12.33
C LYS A 48 -2.89 -20.28 -12.84
N LYS A 49 -2.89 -20.56 -14.15
CA LYS A 49 -1.98 -21.55 -14.74
C LYS A 49 -0.54 -21.07 -14.74
N LEU A 50 -0.30 -19.78 -15.07
CA LEU A 50 1.04 -19.18 -15.01
C LEU A 50 1.58 -19.20 -13.59
N LEU A 51 0.77 -18.79 -12.60
CA LEU A 51 1.13 -18.85 -11.18
C LEU A 51 1.45 -20.28 -10.72
N ALA A 52 0.67 -21.27 -11.17
CA ALA A 52 0.91 -22.67 -10.81
C ALA A 52 2.26 -23.19 -11.33
N LYS A 53 2.78 -22.64 -12.45
CA LYS A 53 4.12 -22.89 -12.99
C LYS A 53 5.22 -22.10 -12.27
N GLY A 54 4.87 -21.26 -11.28
CA GLY A 54 5.81 -20.40 -10.57
C GLY A 54 6.16 -19.11 -11.33
N GLU A 55 5.39 -18.76 -12.37
CA GLU A 55 5.59 -17.53 -13.14
C GLU A 55 4.96 -16.32 -12.43
N LEU A 56 5.57 -15.15 -12.62
CA LEU A 56 5.05 -13.88 -12.14
C LEU A 56 3.92 -13.38 -13.05
N VAL A 57 2.78 -13.08 -12.47
CA VAL A 57 1.66 -12.42 -13.17
C VAL A 57 1.66 -10.94 -12.83
N MET A 58 1.61 -10.08 -13.86
CA MET A 58 1.58 -8.62 -13.70
C MET A 58 0.41 -8.03 -14.49
N LYS A 59 -0.36 -7.15 -13.85
CA LYS A 59 -1.44 -6.36 -14.47
C LYS A 59 -1.15 -4.88 -14.29
N PRO A 60 -0.49 -4.25 -15.28
CA PRO A 60 -0.21 -2.82 -15.24
C PRO A 60 -1.49 -1.98 -15.23
N LYS A 61 -1.47 -0.87 -14.51
CA LYS A 61 -2.57 0.10 -14.43
C LYS A 61 -2.04 1.53 -14.52
N ASN A 62 -2.80 2.40 -15.16
CA ASN A 62 -2.66 3.86 -15.05
C ASN A 62 -3.95 4.40 -14.43
N GLU A 63 -3.83 5.43 -13.60
CA GLU A 63 -4.97 6.08 -12.98
C GLU A 63 -4.70 7.59 -12.87
N GLN A 64 -5.69 8.41 -13.26
CA GLN A 64 -5.68 9.83 -12.98
C GLN A 64 -6.52 10.10 -11.74
N ARG A 65 -5.92 10.74 -10.71
CA ARG A 65 -6.63 11.12 -9.50
C ARG A 65 -6.31 12.57 -9.15
N GLY A 66 -7.24 13.46 -9.50
CA GLY A 66 -6.98 14.90 -9.40
C GLY A 66 -5.77 15.29 -10.23
N ALA A 67 -4.80 15.95 -9.62
CA ALA A 67 -3.54 16.34 -10.27
C ALA A 67 -2.52 15.21 -10.42
N TYR A 68 -2.72 14.05 -9.78
CA TYR A 68 -1.78 12.94 -9.82
C TYR A 68 -1.96 12.06 -11.04
N LYS A 69 -0.87 11.78 -11.74
CA LYS A 69 -0.77 10.86 -12.89
C LYS A 69 -0.13 9.56 -12.45
N LEU A 70 -0.92 8.71 -11.85
CA LEU A 70 -0.49 7.48 -11.21
C LEU A 70 -0.25 6.37 -12.24
N PHE A 71 0.81 5.62 -12.02
CA PHE A 71 1.10 4.39 -12.74
C PHE A 71 1.58 3.30 -11.78
N GLY A 72 1.46 2.06 -12.21
CA GLY A 72 1.81 0.89 -11.40
C GLY A 72 0.95 -0.28 -11.81
N GLY A 73 0.23 -0.87 -10.88
CA GLY A 73 -0.67 -1.99 -11.11
C GLY A 73 -0.66 -2.99 -9.97
N GLN A 74 -0.96 -4.24 -10.31
CA GLN A 74 -0.94 -5.36 -9.39
C GLN A 74 -0.08 -6.50 -9.95
N SER A 75 0.49 -7.30 -9.05
CA SER A 75 1.25 -8.49 -9.42
C SER A 75 1.10 -9.60 -8.39
N TRP A 76 1.30 -10.84 -8.85
CA TRP A 76 1.15 -12.05 -8.04
C TRP A 76 2.27 -13.02 -8.33
N GLN A 77 2.73 -13.71 -7.29
CA GLN A 77 3.76 -14.74 -7.36
C GLN A 77 3.45 -15.86 -6.39
N ILE A 78 3.62 -17.12 -6.78
CA ILE A 78 3.67 -18.23 -5.84
C ILE A 78 5.12 -18.46 -5.45
N ILE A 79 5.37 -18.60 -4.14
CA ILE A 79 6.68 -18.86 -3.57
C ILE A 79 6.65 -20.17 -2.79
N ASP A 80 7.78 -20.90 -2.80
CA ASP A 80 7.93 -22.21 -2.16
C ASP A 80 8.37 -22.06 -0.68
N VAL A 81 7.64 -21.20 0.04
CA VAL A 81 7.85 -20.84 1.45
C VAL A 81 6.50 -20.82 2.15
N PRO A 82 6.39 -21.33 3.40
CA PRO A 82 5.17 -21.27 4.20
C PRO A 82 4.71 -19.83 4.44
N ALA A 83 3.39 -19.61 4.50
CA ALA A 83 2.83 -18.26 4.67
C ALA A 83 3.23 -17.61 6.01
N SER A 84 3.46 -18.39 7.04
CA SER A 84 3.96 -17.91 8.33
C SER A 84 5.37 -17.32 8.20
N GLU A 85 6.25 -17.98 7.48
CA GLU A 85 7.63 -17.53 7.23
C GLU A 85 7.64 -16.30 6.33
N ALA A 86 6.87 -16.33 5.23
CA ALA A 86 6.69 -15.17 4.34
C ALA A 86 6.13 -13.96 5.09
N TRP A 87 5.22 -14.16 6.05
CA TRP A 87 4.71 -13.07 6.88
C TRP A 87 5.77 -12.51 7.83
N GLN A 88 6.62 -13.36 8.43
CA GLN A 88 7.71 -12.86 9.29
C GLN A 88 8.65 -11.94 8.51
N ALA A 89 9.02 -12.31 7.29
CA ALA A 89 9.85 -11.48 6.43
C ALA A 89 9.11 -10.19 6.00
N LEU A 90 7.82 -10.29 5.64
CA LEU A 90 7.05 -9.14 5.19
C LEU A 90 6.83 -8.09 6.29
N LYS A 91 6.60 -8.51 7.53
CA LYS A 91 6.45 -7.58 8.67
C LYS A 91 7.76 -6.97 9.14
N ASN A 92 8.90 -7.50 8.72
CA ASN A 92 10.22 -6.92 8.97
C ASN A 92 10.46 -5.74 8.01
N LEU A 93 9.90 -4.58 8.34
CA LEU A 93 9.95 -3.39 7.50
C LEU A 93 11.38 -2.91 7.22
N SER A 94 12.32 -3.08 8.16
CA SER A 94 13.73 -2.73 7.97
C SER A 94 14.45 -3.65 6.98
N GLY A 95 13.90 -4.83 6.71
CA GLY A 95 14.40 -5.78 5.71
C GLY A 95 14.03 -5.43 4.26
N TYR A 96 13.21 -4.43 4.03
CA TYR A 96 12.71 -4.11 2.68
C TYR A 96 13.81 -3.75 1.68
N LYS A 97 14.91 -3.15 2.14
CA LYS A 97 16.11 -2.90 1.31
C LYS A 97 16.72 -4.16 0.70
N ASN A 98 16.46 -5.34 1.26
CA ASN A 98 17.05 -6.60 0.78
C ASN A 98 16.31 -7.16 -0.47
N PHE A 99 15.07 -6.76 -0.70
CA PHE A 99 14.29 -7.29 -1.83
C PHE A 99 13.56 -6.22 -2.67
N ILE A 100 13.43 -4.99 -2.19
CA ILE A 100 12.91 -3.90 -3.03
C ILE A 100 14.02 -3.45 -3.98
N PRO A 101 13.78 -3.46 -5.31
CA PRO A 101 14.79 -3.08 -6.28
C PRO A 101 15.38 -1.70 -6.00
N LEU A 102 16.72 -1.60 -6.10
CA LEU A 102 17.47 -0.36 -5.94
C LEU A 102 17.38 0.29 -4.54
N ALA A 103 16.69 -0.34 -3.60
CA ALA A 103 16.65 0.16 -2.23
C ALA A 103 18.01 0.00 -1.54
N THR A 104 18.50 1.08 -0.97
CA THR A 104 19.76 1.12 -0.20
C THR A 104 19.50 1.28 1.29
N GLU A 105 18.37 1.89 1.65
CA GLU A 105 17.97 2.13 3.03
C GLU A 105 16.49 1.76 3.23
N SER A 106 16.16 1.27 4.42
CA SER A 106 14.81 0.98 4.89
C SER A 106 14.80 1.10 6.41
N ASP A 107 14.64 2.32 6.91
CA ASP A 107 14.74 2.64 8.33
C ASP A 107 13.37 2.85 8.95
N VAL A 108 13.09 2.12 10.01
CA VAL A 108 11.81 2.14 10.72
C VAL A 108 11.85 3.14 11.85
N SER A 109 10.84 3.98 11.93
CA SER A 109 10.64 4.94 13.01
C SER A 109 9.15 5.04 13.38
N ASN A 110 8.86 5.74 14.48
CA ASN A 110 7.50 6.01 14.95
C ASN A 110 6.59 4.78 15.01
N GLN A 111 7.16 3.63 15.40
CA GLN A 111 6.38 2.39 15.49
C GLN A 111 5.48 2.40 16.71
N VAL A 112 4.16 2.43 16.46
CA VAL A 112 3.12 2.40 17.50
C VAL A 112 2.07 1.36 17.12
N GLY A 113 2.02 0.26 17.87
CA GLY A 113 1.09 -0.85 17.60
C GLY A 113 1.32 -1.46 16.22
N LYS A 114 0.35 -1.31 15.33
CA LYS A 114 0.39 -1.81 13.95
C LYS A 114 0.92 -0.79 12.93
N GLU A 115 1.19 0.43 13.34
CA GLU A 115 1.60 1.53 12.48
C GLU A 115 3.09 1.82 12.64
N ALA A 116 3.75 2.16 11.55
CA ALA A 116 5.15 2.57 11.55
C ALA A 116 5.44 3.46 10.34
N ASP A 117 6.42 4.36 10.50
CA ASP A 117 7.02 5.09 9.39
C ASP A 117 8.26 4.33 8.90
N VAL A 118 8.39 4.20 7.58
CA VAL A 118 9.56 3.57 6.94
C VAL A 118 10.21 4.55 5.99
N ALA A 119 11.38 5.04 6.37
CA ALA A 119 12.19 5.87 5.49
C ALA A 119 12.89 4.99 4.47
N MET A 120 12.60 5.23 3.21
CA MET A 120 13.13 4.48 2.07
C MET A 120 14.07 5.36 1.25
N ARG A 121 15.17 4.78 0.80
CA ARG A 121 16.06 5.39 -0.19
C ARG A 121 16.34 4.41 -1.31
N GLN A 122 16.20 4.85 -2.54
CA GLN A 122 16.50 4.07 -3.74
C GLN A 122 17.50 4.83 -4.61
N GLN A 123 18.51 4.11 -5.12
CA GLN A 123 19.58 4.72 -5.93
C GLN A 123 19.72 4.00 -7.26
N TRP A 124 19.78 4.78 -8.34
CA TRP A 124 20.04 4.28 -9.69
C TRP A 124 21.00 5.21 -10.42
N GLY A 125 22.28 4.86 -10.44
CA GLY A 125 23.33 5.73 -10.96
C GLY A 125 23.35 7.07 -10.21
N PRO A 126 23.20 8.22 -10.88
CA PRO A 126 23.14 9.53 -10.23
C PRO A 126 21.78 9.87 -9.61
N ILE A 127 20.77 9.02 -9.80
CA ILE A 127 19.43 9.25 -9.28
C ILE A 127 19.35 8.72 -7.86
N ASP A 128 19.01 9.59 -6.91
CA ASP A 128 18.81 9.29 -5.51
C ASP A 128 17.40 9.73 -5.13
N VAL A 129 16.54 8.79 -4.73
CA VAL A 129 15.13 9.03 -4.42
C VAL A 129 14.86 8.65 -2.97
N LYS A 130 14.33 9.60 -2.20
CA LYS A 130 13.98 9.43 -0.79
C LYS A 130 12.50 9.67 -0.57
N TYR A 131 11.91 8.90 0.30
CA TYR A 131 10.51 9.09 0.73
C TYR A 131 10.25 8.33 2.03
N VAL A 132 9.22 8.73 2.74
CA VAL A 132 8.74 8.03 3.94
C VAL A 132 7.41 7.39 3.62
N LEU A 133 7.26 6.12 3.98
CA LEU A 133 6.01 5.39 3.90
C LEU A 133 5.37 5.31 5.28
N GLN A 134 4.15 5.79 5.41
CA GLN A 134 3.28 5.40 6.51
C GLN A 134 2.76 3.99 6.24
N THR A 135 3.06 3.06 7.12
CA THR A 135 2.71 1.65 6.96
C THR A 135 1.74 1.19 8.05
N THR A 136 0.86 0.27 7.69
CA THR A 136 -0.04 -0.40 8.63
C THR A 136 0.08 -1.91 8.47
N LEU A 137 0.43 -2.62 9.54
CA LEU A 137 0.53 -4.07 9.59
C LEU A 137 -0.85 -4.68 9.87
N GLU A 138 -1.46 -5.33 8.89
CA GLU A 138 -2.74 -6.04 9.00
C GLU A 138 -2.49 -7.55 9.17
N ALA A 139 -2.09 -7.97 10.37
CA ALA A 139 -1.67 -9.35 10.65
C ALA A 139 -2.74 -10.40 10.31
N GLU A 140 -4.01 -10.13 10.61
CA GLU A 140 -5.13 -11.02 10.31
C GLU A 140 -5.32 -11.26 8.80
N ARG A 141 -4.89 -10.30 7.98
CA ARG A 141 -4.95 -10.36 6.52
C ARG A 141 -3.64 -10.79 5.88
N GLY A 142 -2.58 -10.94 6.67
CA GLY A 142 -1.23 -11.17 6.19
C GLY A 142 -0.77 -10.05 5.26
N ALA A 143 -1.09 -8.79 5.57
CA ALA A 143 -0.86 -7.66 4.67
C ALA A 143 -0.16 -6.49 5.36
N VAL A 144 0.65 -5.80 4.59
CA VAL A 144 1.17 -4.45 4.90
C VAL A 144 0.57 -3.49 3.89
N VAL A 145 -0.11 -2.47 4.40
CA VAL A 145 -0.65 -1.37 3.59
C VAL A 145 0.26 -0.17 3.78
N PHE A 146 0.51 0.59 2.73
CA PHE A 146 1.42 1.72 2.79
C PHE A 146 0.95 2.89 1.93
N ARG A 147 1.39 4.09 2.32
CA ARG A 147 1.24 5.31 1.55
C ARG A 147 2.44 6.23 1.80
N VAL A 148 2.75 7.08 0.82
CA VAL A 148 3.76 8.13 1.02
C VAL A 148 3.25 9.16 2.03
N ASP A 149 4.10 9.50 2.99
CA ASP A 149 3.84 10.56 3.96
C ASP A 149 4.24 11.92 3.39
N HIS A 150 3.26 12.70 2.98
CA HIS A 150 3.49 14.04 2.44
C HIS A 150 3.89 15.09 3.50
N SER A 151 3.87 14.75 4.77
CA SER A 151 4.36 15.63 5.84
C SER A 151 5.88 15.55 6.05
N LYS A 152 6.54 14.58 5.40
CA LYS A 152 7.99 14.35 5.43
C LYS A 152 8.61 14.70 4.08
N ASP A 153 9.94 14.85 4.06
CA ASP A 153 10.68 15.05 2.82
C ASP A 153 10.47 13.85 1.87
N HIS A 154 10.13 14.13 0.62
CA HIS A 154 9.85 13.10 -0.38
C HIS A 154 10.12 13.57 -1.80
N ASP A 155 10.74 12.70 -2.60
CA ASP A 155 11.04 12.93 -4.01
C ASP A 155 9.95 12.38 -4.95
N ILE A 156 9.00 11.59 -4.44
CA ILE A 156 7.86 11.08 -5.20
C ILE A 156 6.58 11.82 -4.82
N ARG A 157 5.78 12.24 -5.82
CA ARG A 157 4.61 13.11 -5.60
C ARG A 157 3.46 12.43 -4.87
N ALA A 158 3.26 11.13 -5.10
CA ALA A 158 2.27 10.31 -4.42
C ALA A 158 2.58 8.84 -4.58
N GLY A 159 2.13 8.04 -3.64
CA GLY A 159 2.20 6.59 -3.74
C GLY A 159 1.42 5.92 -2.63
N TRP A 160 0.74 4.84 -2.96
CA TRP A 160 0.07 3.96 -2.01
C TRP A 160 -0.04 2.56 -2.58
N GLY A 161 -0.20 1.60 -1.68
CA GLY A 161 -0.32 0.22 -2.09
C GLY A 161 -0.48 -0.75 -0.94
N PHE A 162 -0.32 -2.00 -1.27
CA PHE A 162 -0.32 -3.09 -0.31
C PHE A 162 0.64 -4.19 -0.75
N PHE A 163 1.11 -4.94 0.23
CA PHE A 163 1.83 -6.18 0.05
C PHE A 163 1.17 -7.25 0.92
N ARG A 164 0.79 -8.38 0.34
CA ARG A 164 0.03 -9.42 1.05
C ARG A 164 0.59 -10.80 0.77
N VAL A 165 0.61 -11.63 1.81
CA VAL A 165 0.94 -13.06 1.75
C VAL A 165 -0.26 -13.88 2.23
N ARG A 166 -0.57 -14.96 1.54
CA ARG A 166 -1.66 -15.88 1.89
C ARG A 166 -1.24 -17.32 1.67
N PRO A 167 -1.70 -18.25 2.52
CA PRO A 167 -1.45 -19.68 2.30
C PRO A 167 -1.90 -20.13 0.90
N TYR A 168 -1.10 -20.94 0.28
CA TYR A 168 -1.38 -21.62 -0.98
C TYR A 168 -1.15 -23.11 -0.83
N LYS A 169 -1.60 -23.92 -1.81
CA LYS A 169 -1.47 -25.39 -1.77
C LYS A 169 -0.02 -25.83 -1.53
N ASN A 170 0.13 -27.01 -0.87
CA ASN A 170 1.42 -27.67 -0.63
C ASN A 170 2.40 -26.78 0.16
N ASP A 171 1.91 -26.15 1.23
CA ASP A 171 2.70 -25.30 2.13
C ASP A 171 3.46 -24.15 1.42
N ARG A 172 2.90 -23.70 0.30
CA ARG A 172 3.38 -22.54 -0.46
C ARG A 172 2.61 -21.27 -0.10
N THR A 173 3.09 -20.16 -0.55
CA THR A 173 2.46 -18.85 -0.35
C THR A 173 2.11 -18.18 -1.67
N LEU A 174 0.88 -17.65 -1.75
CA LEU A 174 0.51 -16.68 -2.77
C LEU A 174 0.84 -15.27 -2.25
N VAL A 175 1.80 -14.66 -2.91
CA VAL A 175 2.17 -13.25 -2.70
C VAL A 175 1.38 -12.38 -3.65
N SER A 176 0.81 -11.29 -3.16
CA SER A 176 0.10 -10.28 -3.94
C SER A 176 0.65 -8.91 -3.59
N PHE A 177 1.03 -8.15 -4.59
CA PHE A 177 1.51 -6.79 -4.45
C PHE A 177 0.69 -5.87 -5.35
N GLY A 178 0.37 -4.68 -4.86
CA GLY A 178 -0.29 -3.66 -5.65
C GLY A 178 0.22 -2.29 -5.24
N ALA A 179 0.59 -1.46 -6.20
CA ALA A 179 0.98 -0.09 -5.94
C ALA A 179 0.65 0.82 -7.13
N LEU A 180 0.32 2.06 -6.80
CA LEU A 180 0.19 3.17 -7.73
C LEU A 180 1.07 4.32 -7.23
N VAL A 181 1.92 4.85 -8.11
CA VAL A 181 2.87 5.92 -7.79
C VAL A 181 2.80 7.04 -8.82
N ASP A 182 3.04 8.26 -8.37
CA ASP A 182 3.30 9.44 -9.20
C ASP A 182 4.71 9.96 -8.86
N ILE A 183 5.63 9.85 -9.81
CA ILE A 183 7.01 10.32 -9.68
C ILE A 183 7.23 11.70 -10.32
N GLY A 184 6.15 12.40 -10.64
CA GLY A 184 6.18 13.71 -11.27
C GLY A 184 6.06 13.66 -12.79
N ASP A 185 6.37 14.79 -13.40
CA ASP A 185 6.28 15.05 -14.84
C ASP A 185 7.66 15.44 -15.41
N GLY A 186 7.76 15.40 -16.74
CA GLY A 186 8.94 15.83 -17.49
C GLY A 186 9.45 14.77 -18.45
N VAL A 187 10.32 15.18 -19.37
CA VAL A 187 10.87 14.32 -20.41
C VAL A 187 11.65 13.14 -19.79
N PHE A 188 12.48 13.42 -18.79
CA PHE A 188 13.26 12.38 -18.10
C PHE A 188 12.33 11.37 -17.41
N VAL A 189 11.29 11.83 -16.71
CA VAL A 189 10.30 10.97 -16.04
C VAL A 189 9.59 10.07 -17.04
N SER A 190 9.24 10.57 -18.22
CA SER A 190 8.59 9.77 -19.26
C SER A 190 9.48 8.63 -19.77
N ILE A 191 10.79 8.82 -19.81
CA ILE A 191 11.78 7.82 -20.24
C ILE A 191 11.94 6.72 -19.17
N VAL A 192 12.01 7.09 -17.90
CA VAL A 192 12.26 6.12 -16.79
C VAL A 192 11.00 5.40 -16.31
N ARG A 193 9.81 5.98 -16.52
CA ARG A 193 8.53 5.43 -16.06
C ARG A 193 8.28 3.96 -16.42
N PRO A 194 8.57 3.46 -17.64
CA PRO A 194 8.41 2.03 -17.98
C PRO A 194 9.30 1.12 -17.13
N ALA A 195 10.56 1.52 -16.88
CA ALA A 195 11.50 0.77 -16.05
C ALA A 195 11.05 0.73 -14.59
N VAL A 196 10.68 1.89 -14.02
CA VAL A 196 10.14 1.99 -12.66
C VAL A 196 8.90 1.11 -12.49
N ARG A 197 7.95 1.14 -13.45
CA ARG A 197 6.77 0.27 -13.42
C ARG A 197 7.13 -1.21 -13.43
N LYS A 198 8.05 -1.60 -14.30
CA LYS A 198 8.50 -2.99 -14.40
C LYS A 198 9.10 -3.47 -13.09
N ASP A 199 9.97 -2.69 -12.48
CA ASP A 199 10.61 -3.06 -11.22
C ASP A 199 9.62 -3.07 -10.05
N LEU A 200 8.71 -2.10 -10.00
CA LEU A 200 7.63 -2.04 -9.03
C LEU A 200 6.76 -3.32 -9.07
N LEU A 201 6.34 -3.74 -10.25
CA LEU A 201 5.51 -4.94 -10.41
C LEU A 201 6.29 -6.26 -10.25
N ARG A 202 7.62 -6.22 -10.24
CA ARG A 202 8.48 -7.38 -9.97
C ARG A 202 8.81 -7.58 -8.50
N ILE A 203 8.35 -6.73 -7.60
CA ILE A 203 8.61 -6.85 -6.16
C ILE A 203 8.28 -8.26 -5.61
N PRO A 204 7.15 -8.93 -5.95
CA PRO A 204 6.92 -10.31 -5.50
C PRO A 204 7.96 -11.31 -5.98
N TYR A 205 8.51 -11.13 -7.16
CA TYR A 205 9.59 -11.97 -7.69
C TYR A 205 10.90 -11.78 -6.90
N PHE A 206 11.24 -10.53 -6.57
CA PHE A 206 12.45 -10.27 -5.76
C PHE A 206 12.27 -10.75 -4.33
N PHE A 207 11.08 -10.62 -3.76
CA PHE A 207 10.73 -11.19 -2.47
C PHE A 207 10.86 -12.72 -2.46
N LYS A 208 10.37 -13.40 -3.52
CA LYS A 208 10.60 -14.84 -3.73
C LYS A 208 12.09 -15.18 -3.69
N LYS A 209 12.88 -14.49 -4.50
CA LYS A 209 14.33 -14.74 -4.59
C LYS A 209 15.04 -14.54 -3.26
N HIS A 210 14.67 -13.52 -2.50
CA HIS A 210 15.24 -13.26 -1.19
C HIS A 210 14.96 -14.41 -0.21
N LEU A 211 13.69 -14.80 -0.07
CA LEU A 211 13.31 -15.86 0.88
C LEU A 211 13.87 -17.23 0.51
N GLU A 212 13.87 -17.59 -0.76
CA GLU A 212 14.43 -18.85 -1.22
C GLU A 212 15.95 -18.91 -1.01
N ALA A 213 16.66 -17.78 -1.19
CA ALA A 213 18.09 -17.70 -0.92
C ALA A 213 18.41 -17.82 0.58
N GLU A 214 17.62 -17.18 1.45
CA GLU A 214 17.78 -17.31 2.91
C GLU A 214 17.61 -18.77 3.38
N ARG A 215 16.63 -19.49 2.83
CA ARG A 215 16.41 -20.90 3.16
C ARG A 215 17.58 -21.79 2.75
N VAL A 216 18.12 -21.58 1.55
CA VAL A 216 19.31 -22.33 1.08
C VAL A 216 20.50 -22.03 1.98
N GLY A 217 20.75 -20.77 2.32
CA GLY A 217 21.82 -20.39 3.24
C GLY A 217 21.67 -20.97 4.65
N ALA A 218 20.45 -21.06 5.17
CA ALA A 218 20.16 -21.65 6.46
C ALA A 218 20.39 -23.17 6.47
N GLN A 219 20.07 -23.88 5.39
CA GLN A 219 20.33 -25.32 5.26
C GLN A 219 21.82 -25.65 5.22
N VAL A 220 22.61 -24.87 4.47
CA VAL A 220 24.08 -25.07 4.37
C VAL A 220 24.80 -24.80 5.70
N ALA A 221 24.24 -23.96 6.58
CA ALA A 221 24.84 -23.63 7.88
C ALA A 221 24.57 -24.68 8.97
N VAL A 222 23.71 -25.67 8.72
CA VAL A 222 23.30 -26.73 9.67
C VAL A 222 23.99 -28.08 9.36
N ASP A 223 24.49 -28.25 8.15
CA ASP A 223 25.26 -29.41 7.69
C ASP A 223 26.76 -29.22 7.95
#